data_412db92ccdbfe0c7c0b1c33b90042d59
#
_entry.id   412db92ccdbfe0c7c0b1c33b90042d59
#
_cell.length_a   1.000
_cell.length_b   1.000
_cell.length_c   1.000
_cell.angle_alpha   90.00
_cell.angle_beta   90.00
_cell.angle_gamma   90.00
#
_symmetry.space_group_name_H-M   'P 1'
#
loop_
_entity.id
_entity.type
_entity.pdbx_description
1 polymer ?
#
loop_
_entity_poly.entity_id
_entity_poly.type
_entity_poly.pdbx_seq_one_letter_code
_entity_poly.pdbx_strand_id
1 'polypeptide(L)'
;ELTWEDLDSANWSIMGTSSPAGYIYPALWLQDHYGKGISDLKSAVQSDSYASAFARLASGQVDVLVTYADARRDYAERWNTEFSREGSIWEETGVIGVTAPIYNDTISVSKNSEIMDADLIAALQQAFINIGNTDAGKEVIAIYSHNGYQVAQASDYDNERAAQKLIQELSAAN
;
A
#
# COMPACT_ATOMS: atom_id res chain seq x y z
N GLU A 1 14.66 -18.41 -1.77
CA GLU A 1 13.26 -18.01 -1.97
C GLU A 1 12.45 -18.66 -0.84
N LEU A 2 11.56 -17.90 -0.16
CA LEU A 2 10.76 -18.42 0.95
C LEU A 2 9.70 -19.40 0.42
N THR A 3 9.49 -20.47 1.15
CA THR A 3 8.40 -21.42 0.88
C THR A 3 7.12 -20.99 1.58
N TRP A 4 5.98 -21.61 1.22
CA TRP A 4 4.75 -21.38 1.97
C TRP A 4 4.89 -21.79 3.45
N GLU A 5 5.58 -22.89 3.73
CA GLU A 5 5.82 -23.37 5.09
C GLU A 5 6.59 -22.35 5.94
N ASP A 6 7.56 -21.64 5.35
CA ASP A 6 8.29 -20.57 6.03
C ASP A 6 7.33 -19.42 6.41
N LEU A 7 6.49 -19.01 5.47
CA LEU A 7 5.51 -17.94 5.68
C LEU A 7 4.41 -18.33 6.67
N ASP A 8 3.88 -19.55 6.56
CA ASP A 8 2.81 -20.07 7.41
C ASP A 8 3.27 -20.34 8.85
N SER A 9 4.57 -20.60 9.05
CA SER A 9 5.13 -20.77 10.40
C SER A 9 5.36 -19.45 11.15
N ALA A 10 5.38 -18.32 10.45
CA ALA A 10 5.61 -16.99 11.01
C ALA A 10 4.32 -16.38 11.59
N ASN A 11 4.47 -15.49 12.57
CA ASN A 11 3.38 -14.67 13.10
C ASN A 11 3.28 -13.37 12.31
N TRP A 12 2.13 -13.10 11.75
CA TRP A 12 1.91 -11.95 10.86
C TRP A 12 1.14 -10.83 11.54
N SER A 13 1.53 -9.59 11.25
CA SER A 13 0.73 -8.41 11.51
C SER A 13 0.16 -7.90 10.19
N ILE A 14 -1.17 -7.79 10.14
CA ILE A 14 -1.94 -7.33 8.99
C ILE A 14 -2.78 -6.12 9.37
N MET A 15 -3.30 -5.39 8.39
CA MET A 15 -4.28 -4.34 8.61
C MET A 15 -5.71 -4.88 8.38
N GLY A 16 -6.71 -4.02 8.54
CA GLY A 16 -8.08 -4.38 8.22
C GLY A 16 -8.25 -4.77 6.74
N THR A 17 -9.24 -5.60 6.46
CA THR A 17 -9.48 -6.21 5.13
C THR A 17 -9.76 -5.21 4.00
N SER A 18 -10.08 -3.95 4.33
CA SER A 18 -10.26 -2.87 3.36
C SER A 18 -8.96 -2.09 3.07
N SER A 19 -7.85 -2.42 3.75
CA SER A 19 -6.57 -1.73 3.53
C SER A 19 -5.88 -2.24 2.27
N PRO A 20 -5.65 -1.40 1.25
CA PRO A 20 -4.94 -1.83 0.04
C PRO A 20 -3.56 -2.38 0.36
N ALA A 21 -2.66 -1.57 0.93
CA ALA A 21 -1.27 -1.95 1.19
C ALA A 21 -1.11 -2.93 2.37
N GLY A 22 -2.03 -2.90 3.33
CA GLY A 22 -1.92 -3.69 4.56
C GLY A 22 -2.70 -5.02 4.54
N TYR A 23 -3.46 -5.31 3.47
CA TYR A 23 -4.21 -6.56 3.36
C TYR A 23 -4.41 -7.00 1.91
N ILE A 24 -5.04 -6.17 1.06
CA ILE A 24 -5.59 -6.61 -0.24
C ILE A 24 -4.47 -7.00 -1.21
N TYR A 25 -3.51 -6.11 -1.44
CA TYR A 25 -2.39 -6.40 -2.34
C TYR A 25 -1.44 -7.47 -1.80
N PRO A 26 -1.13 -7.53 -0.50
CA PRO A 26 -0.47 -8.70 0.10
C PRO A 26 -1.22 -10.03 -0.09
N ALA A 27 -2.56 -10.03 0.03
CA ALA A 27 -3.37 -11.22 -0.22
C ALA A 27 -3.29 -11.66 -1.69
N LEU A 28 -3.36 -10.73 -2.64
CA LEU A 28 -3.16 -11.01 -4.06
C LEU A 28 -1.75 -11.56 -4.32
N TRP A 29 -0.72 -10.97 -3.71
CA TRP A 29 0.65 -11.43 -3.85
C TRP A 29 0.83 -12.87 -3.34
N LEU A 30 0.25 -13.21 -2.18
CA LEU A 30 0.26 -14.59 -1.66
C LEU A 30 -0.49 -15.53 -2.59
N GLN A 31 -1.63 -15.11 -3.13
CA GLN A 31 -2.42 -15.92 -4.07
C GLN A 31 -1.65 -16.20 -5.36
N ASP A 32 -0.97 -15.19 -5.91
CA ASP A 32 -0.22 -15.32 -7.17
C ASP A 32 1.02 -16.21 -7.03
N HIS A 33 1.71 -16.12 -5.88
CA HIS A 33 2.98 -16.84 -5.67
C HIS A 33 2.79 -18.25 -5.08
N TYR A 34 1.78 -18.43 -4.23
CA TYR A 34 1.62 -19.66 -3.44
C TYR A 34 0.24 -20.31 -3.62
N GLY A 35 -0.69 -19.69 -4.34
CA GLY A 35 -2.07 -20.18 -4.46
C GLY A 35 -2.83 -20.17 -3.12
N LYS A 36 -2.42 -19.32 -2.18
CA LYS A 36 -2.91 -19.22 -0.80
C LYS A 36 -3.23 -17.77 -0.46
N GLY A 37 -4.14 -17.56 0.50
CA GLY A 37 -4.51 -16.24 1.00
C GLY A 37 -4.03 -15.97 2.42
N ILE A 38 -4.23 -14.73 2.89
CA ILE A 38 -3.94 -14.36 4.29
C ILE A 38 -4.74 -15.23 5.28
N SER A 39 -5.95 -15.64 4.91
CA SER A 39 -6.79 -16.52 5.73
C SER A 39 -6.27 -17.95 5.88
N ASP A 40 -5.32 -18.36 5.04
CA ASP A 40 -4.68 -19.67 5.13
C ASP A 40 -3.48 -19.68 6.08
N LEU A 41 -3.00 -18.50 6.51
CA LEU A 41 -1.92 -18.38 7.48
C LEU A 41 -2.38 -18.85 8.87
N LYS A 42 -1.54 -19.62 9.55
CA LYS A 42 -1.81 -20.11 10.91
C LYS A 42 -1.95 -18.99 11.94
N SER A 43 -1.20 -17.91 11.76
CA SER A 43 -1.14 -16.81 12.72
C SER A 43 -1.07 -15.47 11.99
N ALA A 44 -2.19 -14.75 11.98
CA ALA A 44 -2.26 -13.39 11.48
C ALA A 44 -3.10 -12.54 12.45
N VAL A 45 -2.50 -11.49 13.00
CA VAL A 45 -3.14 -10.57 13.93
C VAL A 45 -3.38 -9.22 13.27
N GLN A 46 -4.59 -8.70 13.37
CA GLN A 46 -4.90 -7.36 12.89
C GLN A 46 -4.31 -6.30 13.82
N SER A 47 -3.65 -5.32 13.23
CA SER A 47 -3.18 -4.10 13.90
C SER A 47 -4.05 -2.91 13.50
N ASP A 48 -4.26 -1.99 14.43
CA ASP A 48 -5.12 -0.81 14.22
C ASP A 48 -4.39 0.31 13.45
N SER A 49 -3.07 0.26 13.43
CA SER A 49 -2.23 1.23 12.73
C SER A 49 -0.90 0.61 12.32
N TYR A 50 -0.22 1.21 11.34
CA TYR A 50 1.14 0.80 10.99
C TYR A 50 2.11 1.02 12.17
N ALA A 51 1.91 2.04 12.99
CA ALA A 51 2.70 2.25 14.20
C ALA A 51 2.61 1.05 15.16
N SER A 52 1.40 0.54 15.41
CA SER A 52 1.23 -0.65 16.27
C SER A 52 1.79 -1.91 15.62
N ALA A 53 1.71 -2.04 14.28
CA ALA A 53 2.31 -3.15 13.55
C ALA A 53 3.85 -3.15 13.68
N PHE A 54 4.49 -1.99 13.49
CA PHE A 54 5.94 -1.85 13.69
C PHE A 54 6.37 -2.07 15.15
N ALA A 55 5.58 -1.62 16.12
CA ALA A 55 5.84 -1.90 17.55
C ALA A 55 5.79 -3.40 17.85
N ARG A 56 4.85 -4.14 17.26
CA ARG A 56 4.75 -5.61 17.39
C ARG A 56 5.95 -6.31 16.76
N LEU A 57 6.41 -5.85 15.59
CA LEU A 57 7.62 -6.40 14.95
C LEU A 57 8.85 -6.12 15.82
N ALA A 58 9.03 -4.89 16.28
CA ALA A 58 10.15 -4.49 17.12
C ALA A 58 10.23 -5.27 18.44
N SER A 59 9.07 -5.59 19.04
CA SER A 59 8.99 -6.37 20.28
C SER A 59 9.07 -7.89 20.09
N GLY A 60 9.11 -8.38 18.84
CA GLY A 60 9.11 -9.81 18.54
C GLY A 60 7.76 -10.51 18.76
N GLN A 61 6.65 -9.75 18.84
CA GLN A 61 5.30 -10.33 18.90
C GLN A 61 4.87 -10.88 17.55
N VAL A 62 5.41 -10.34 16.47
CA VAL A 62 5.22 -10.84 15.10
C VAL A 62 6.56 -10.92 14.38
N ASP A 63 6.65 -11.80 13.42
CA ASP A 63 7.83 -12.04 12.60
C ASP A 63 7.75 -11.30 11.28
N VAL A 64 6.53 -11.08 10.79
CA VAL A 64 6.22 -10.45 9.51
C VAL A 64 5.17 -9.36 9.70
N LEU A 65 5.34 -8.25 9.02
CA LEU A 65 4.26 -7.27 8.87
C LEU A 65 4.05 -6.92 7.39
N VAL A 66 2.80 -6.62 7.02
CA VAL A 66 2.45 -6.09 5.71
C VAL A 66 2.23 -4.58 5.81
N THR A 67 2.79 -3.84 4.86
CA THR A 67 2.79 -2.38 4.90
C THR A 67 2.95 -1.79 3.49
N TYR A 68 2.84 -0.47 3.39
CA TYR A 68 3.14 0.26 2.16
C TYR A 68 4.64 0.31 1.88
N ALA A 69 4.99 0.56 0.62
CA ALA A 69 6.38 0.71 0.22
C ALA A 69 7.07 1.86 0.99
N ASP A 70 8.37 1.69 1.23
CA ASP A 70 9.22 2.67 1.95
C ASP A 70 8.79 2.99 3.41
N ALA A 71 7.82 2.28 3.99
CA ALA A 71 7.38 2.48 5.37
C ALA A 71 8.55 2.48 6.38
N ARG A 72 9.60 1.72 6.13
CA ARG A 72 10.80 1.72 6.97
C ARG A 72 11.45 3.11 7.09
N ARG A 73 11.33 3.98 6.08
CA ARG A 73 11.84 5.37 6.14
C ARG A 73 11.07 6.17 7.18
N ASP A 74 9.75 6.03 7.20
CA ASP A 74 8.87 6.77 8.11
C ASP A 74 9.05 6.31 9.57
N TYR A 75 9.48 5.05 9.76
CA TYR A 75 9.67 4.46 11.09
C TYR A 75 11.14 4.35 11.50
N ALA A 76 12.11 4.78 10.68
CA ALA A 76 13.54 4.61 10.96
C ALA A 76 13.98 5.26 12.27
N GLU A 77 13.58 6.51 12.53
CA GLU A 77 13.88 7.20 13.78
C GLU A 77 13.12 6.59 14.97
N ARG A 78 11.84 6.30 14.76
CA ARG A 78 10.96 5.72 15.78
C ARG A 78 11.38 4.31 16.20
N TRP A 79 12.07 3.58 15.32
CA TRP A 79 12.60 2.24 15.59
C TRP A 79 13.50 2.24 16.83
N ASN A 80 14.36 3.25 16.95
CA ASN A 80 15.24 3.41 18.10
C ASN A 80 14.57 4.20 19.24
N THR A 81 13.90 5.33 18.93
CA THR A 81 13.41 6.27 19.95
C THR A 81 12.15 5.81 20.66
N GLU A 82 11.22 5.17 19.93
CA GLU A 82 9.93 4.74 20.49
C GLU A 82 9.88 3.23 20.74
N PHE A 83 10.46 2.42 19.82
CA PHE A 83 10.38 0.95 19.91
C PHE A 83 11.61 0.33 20.59
N SER A 84 12.54 1.18 21.05
CA SER A 84 13.68 0.78 21.90
C SER A 84 14.60 -0.26 21.26
N ARG A 85 14.76 -0.20 19.92
CA ARG A 85 15.72 -1.06 19.22
C ARG A 85 17.11 -0.41 19.22
N GLU A 86 18.15 -1.25 19.31
CA GLU A 86 19.55 -0.80 19.33
C GLU A 86 20.12 -0.67 17.91
N GLY A 87 19.77 -1.59 17.02
CA GLY A 87 20.17 -1.58 15.61
C GLY A 87 19.27 -0.70 14.75
N SER A 88 19.71 -0.42 13.53
CA SER A 88 18.86 0.30 12.57
C SER A 88 17.76 -0.63 12.02
N ILE A 89 16.61 -0.05 11.65
CA ILE A 89 15.53 -0.80 11.02
C ILE A 89 15.98 -1.53 9.75
N TRP A 90 16.97 -0.98 9.04
CA TRP A 90 17.51 -1.55 7.80
C TRP A 90 18.37 -2.79 8.04
N GLU A 91 19.04 -2.87 9.19
CA GLU A 91 19.87 -4.01 9.59
C GLU A 91 19.03 -5.11 10.24
N GLU A 92 17.99 -4.72 10.98
CA GLU A 92 17.18 -5.66 11.77
C GLU A 92 15.95 -6.20 10.99
N THR A 93 15.62 -5.63 9.82
CA THR A 93 14.49 -6.08 9.01
C THR A 93 14.85 -6.32 7.55
N GLY A 94 14.22 -7.30 6.93
CA GLY A 94 14.33 -7.61 5.51
C GLY A 94 12.99 -7.48 4.78
N VAL A 95 13.03 -7.20 3.47
CA VAL A 95 11.84 -7.27 2.61
C VAL A 95 11.73 -8.68 2.06
N ILE A 96 10.63 -9.37 2.34
CA ILE A 96 10.38 -10.74 1.89
C ILE A 96 9.52 -10.81 0.62
N GLY A 97 8.82 -9.75 0.28
CA GLY A 97 8.00 -9.66 -0.93
C GLY A 97 7.61 -8.22 -1.25
N VAL A 98 7.40 -7.94 -2.52
CA VAL A 98 6.89 -6.67 -3.02
C VAL A 98 5.70 -6.97 -3.93
N THR A 99 4.57 -6.36 -3.61
CA THR A 99 3.34 -6.52 -4.40
C THR A 99 3.42 -5.76 -5.73
N ALA A 100 2.46 -6.00 -6.63
CA ALA A 100 2.22 -5.08 -7.72
C ALA A 100 2.01 -3.64 -7.17
N PRO A 101 2.42 -2.60 -7.92
CA PRO A 101 2.25 -1.23 -7.48
C PRO A 101 0.77 -0.86 -7.34
N ILE A 102 0.48 -0.11 -6.29
CA ILE A 102 -0.82 0.52 -6.08
C ILE A 102 -0.75 1.89 -6.76
N TYR A 103 -1.66 2.16 -7.69
CA TYR A 103 -1.78 3.49 -8.26
C TYR A 103 -2.27 4.45 -7.17
N ASN A 104 -1.55 5.55 -7.03
CA ASN A 104 -1.84 6.56 -6.02
C ASN A 104 -3.11 7.36 -6.37
N ASP A 105 -3.44 8.32 -5.52
CA ASP A 105 -4.65 9.12 -5.60
C ASP A 105 -4.92 9.67 -7.02
N THR A 106 -6.16 9.55 -7.46
CA THR A 106 -6.59 10.00 -8.78
C THR A 106 -7.41 11.27 -8.69
N ILE A 107 -7.20 12.16 -9.66
CA ILE A 107 -8.11 13.27 -9.92
C ILE A 107 -9.09 12.81 -10.99
N SER A 108 -10.33 12.60 -10.58
CA SER A 108 -11.37 12.04 -11.44
C SER A 108 -12.47 13.05 -11.70
N VAL A 109 -13.09 12.97 -12.89
CA VAL A 109 -14.25 13.77 -13.26
C VAL A 109 -15.43 12.86 -13.58
N SER A 110 -16.65 13.36 -13.38
CA SER A 110 -17.85 12.63 -13.74
C SER A 110 -18.03 12.58 -15.27
N LYS A 111 -18.21 11.39 -15.81
CA LYS A 111 -18.55 11.19 -17.23
C LYS A 111 -19.91 11.77 -17.61
N ASN A 112 -20.78 11.99 -16.63
CA ASN A 112 -22.14 12.50 -16.83
C ASN A 112 -22.25 14.01 -16.56
N SER A 113 -21.12 14.70 -16.39
CA SER A 113 -21.11 16.14 -16.17
C SER A 113 -21.25 16.86 -17.49
N GLU A 114 -22.27 17.73 -17.62
CA GLU A 114 -22.49 18.54 -18.82
C GLU A 114 -21.38 19.57 -19.08
N ILE A 115 -20.63 19.95 -18.06
CA ILE A 115 -19.53 20.92 -18.15
C ILE A 115 -18.16 20.29 -18.40
N MET A 116 -18.01 18.99 -18.19
CA MET A 116 -16.74 18.28 -18.36
C MET A 116 -16.60 17.71 -19.77
N ASP A 117 -16.54 18.61 -20.75
CA ASP A 117 -16.22 18.23 -22.13
C ASP A 117 -14.74 17.86 -22.31
N ALA A 118 -14.39 17.35 -23.49
CA ALA A 118 -13.05 16.88 -23.79
C ALA A 118 -11.99 17.99 -23.68
N ASP A 119 -12.34 19.22 -24.08
CA ASP A 119 -11.42 20.34 -24.07
C ASP A 119 -11.12 20.80 -22.63
N LEU A 120 -12.14 20.88 -21.78
CA LEU A 120 -11.97 21.22 -20.37
C LEU A 120 -11.17 20.12 -19.63
N ILE A 121 -11.45 18.84 -19.90
CA ILE A 121 -10.70 17.73 -19.31
C ILE A 121 -9.22 17.83 -19.70
N ALA A 122 -8.90 18.04 -20.97
CA ALA A 122 -7.53 18.20 -21.44
C ALA A 122 -6.82 19.42 -20.80
N ALA A 123 -7.54 20.54 -20.67
CA ALA A 123 -7.02 21.74 -20.02
C ALA A 123 -6.74 21.52 -18.55
N LEU A 124 -7.61 20.83 -17.82
CA LEU A 124 -7.40 20.47 -16.41
C LEU A 124 -6.23 19.51 -16.24
N GLN A 125 -6.12 18.47 -17.06
CA GLN A 125 -4.97 17.55 -17.03
C GLN A 125 -3.65 18.30 -17.20
N GLN A 126 -3.58 19.19 -18.21
CA GLN A 126 -2.38 19.98 -18.46
C GLN A 126 -2.09 20.95 -17.30
N ALA A 127 -3.11 21.54 -16.70
CA ALA A 127 -2.95 22.44 -15.55
C ALA A 127 -2.35 21.70 -14.35
N PHE A 128 -2.82 20.49 -14.00
CA PHE A 128 -2.28 19.69 -12.91
C PHE A 128 -0.83 19.26 -13.20
N ILE A 129 -0.52 18.84 -14.43
CA ILE A 129 0.86 18.49 -14.83
C ILE A 129 1.76 19.72 -14.68
N ASN A 130 1.30 20.90 -15.11
CA ASN A 130 2.08 22.13 -14.99
C ASN A 130 2.33 22.53 -13.53
N ILE A 131 1.33 22.36 -12.64
CA ILE A 131 1.48 22.57 -11.19
C ILE A 131 2.61 21.69 -10.65
N GLY A 132 2.60 20.40 -10.97
CA GLY A 132 3.65 19.45 -10.56
C GLY A 132 5.04 19.75 -11.10
N ASN A 133 5.17 20.59 -12.14
CA ASN A 133 6.43 20.98 -12.76
C ASN A 133 7.01 22.32 -12.26
N THR A 134 6.32 23.03 -11.36
CA THR A 134 6.79 24.29 -10.77
C THR A 134 7.20 24.10 -9.31
N ASP A 135 8.18 24.89 -8.83
CA ASP A 135 8.63 24.77 -7.44
C ASP A 135 7.51 25.13 -6.46
N ALA A 136 6.77 26.19 -6.72
CA ALA A 136 5.60 26.58 -5.90
C ALA A 136 4.50 25.51 -5.91
N GLY A 137 4.24 24.90 -7.05
CA GLY A 137 3.27 23.82 -7.18
C GLY A 137 3.71 22.57 -6.42
N LYS A 138 4.98 22.19 -6.51
CA LYS A 138 5.54 21.06 -5.74
C LYS A 138 5.44 21.28 -4.24
N GLU A 139 5.66 22.50 -3.76
CA GLU A 139 5.47 22.84 -2.35
C GLU A 139 4.02 22.59 -1.88
N VAL A 140 3.05 22.95 -2.70
CA VAL A 140 1.62 22.75 -2.39
C VAL A 140 1.26 21.26 -2.39
N ILE A 141 1.67 20.51 -3.41
CA ILE A 141 1.29 19.08 -3.51
C ILE A 141 2.09 18.17 -2.58
N ALA A 142 3.22 18.64 -2.04
CA ALA A 142 4.02 17.94 -1.04
C ALA A 142 3.22 17.62 0.24
N ILE A 143 2.15 18.36 0.54
CA ILE A 143 1.23 18.08 1.65
C ILE A 143 0.59 16.69 1.56
N TYR A 144 0.47 16.15 0.33
CA TYR A 144 -0.01 14.81 0.03
C TYR A 144 1.13 13.83 -0.31
N SER A 145 2.39 14.23 -0.08
CA SER A 145 3.58 13.48 -0.52
C SER A 145 3.64 13.25 -2.03
N HIS A 146 2.95 14.08 -2.82
CA HIS A 146 2.98 14.00 -4.27
C HIS A 146 4.21 14.70 -4.85
N ASN A 147 4.79 14.12 -5.90
CA ASN A 147 5.93 14.68 -6.62
C ASN A 147 5.53 15.29 -7.98
N GLY A 148 4.32 15.09 -8.43
CA GLY A 148 3.79 15.57 -9.69
C GLY A 148 2.54 14.79 -10.12
N TYR A 149 2.05 15.09 -11.32
CA TYR A 149 0.89 14.44 -11.92
C TYR A 149 1.20 14.00 -13.35
N GLN A 150 0.53 12.95 -13.77
CA GLN A 150 0.59 12.44 -15.14
C GLN A 150 -0.80 12.01 -15.62
N VAL A 151 -0.97 11.92 -16.94
CA VAL A 151 -2.19 11.38 -17.51
C VAL A 151 -2.25 9.88 -17.21
N ALA A 152 -3.36 9.46 -16.61
CA ALA A 152 -3.63 8.06 -16.33
C ALA A 152 -4.48 7.43 -17.44
N GLN A 153 -4.32 6.13 -17.64
CA GLN A 153 -5.11 5.32 -18.57
C GLN A 153 -5.86 4.23 -17.81
N ALA A 154 -6.95 3.74 -18.41
CA ALA A 154 -7.79 2.73 -17.77
C ALA A 154 -7.01 1.45 -17.40
N SER A 155 -6.03 1.05 -18.23
CA SER A 155 -5.17 -0.12 -17.97
C SER A 155 -4.27 0.03 -16.74
N ASP A 156 -3.94 1.25 -16.34
CA ASP A 156 -3.10 1.51 -15.16
C ASP A 156 -3.77 1.03 -13.86
N TYR A 157 -5.09 0.84 -13.89
CA TYR A 157 -5.93 0.41 -12.75
C TYR A 157 -6.34 -1.06 -12.82
N ASP A 158 -5.70 -1.89 -13.65
CA ASP A 158 -6.06 -3.31 -13.75
C ASP A 158 -5.76 -4.07 -12.45
N ASN A 159 -4.69 -3.71 -11.75
CA ASN A 159 -4.41 -4.26 -10.43
C ASN A 159 -5.47 -3.88 -9.40
N GLU A 160 -6.00 -2.64 -9.46
CA GLU A 160 -7.09 -2.21 -8.59
C GLU A 160 -8.39 -2.97 -8.89
N ARG A 161 -8.67 -3.28 -10.15
CA ARG A 161 -9.83 -4.13 -10.52
C ARG A 161 -9.70 -5.54 -9.96
N ALA A 162 -8.50 -6.12 -10.00
CA ALA A 162 -8.23 -7.41 -9.38
C ALA A 162 -8.40 -7.35 -7.86
N ALA A 163 -7.91 -6.28 -7.23
CA ALA A 163 -8.07 -6.02 -5.80
C ALA A 163 -9.55 -5.91 -5.41
N GLN A 164 -10.35 -5.15 -6.16
CA GLN A 164 -11.80 -5.00 -5.92
C GLN A 164 -12.55 -6.33 -6.09
N LYS A 165 -12.16 -7.14 -7.06
CA LYS A 165 -12.74 -8.47 -7.24
C LYS A 165 -12.46 -9.37 -6.03
N LEU A 166 -11.23 -9.39 -5.52
CA LEU A 166 -10.89 -10.14 -4.31
C LEU A 166 -11.73 -9.70 -3.11
N ILE A 167 -11.88 -8.37 -2.91
CA ILE A 167 -12.72 -7.84 -1.81
C ILE A 167 -14.16 -8.37 -1.93
N GLN A 168 -14.73 -8.36 -3.13
CA GLN A 168 -16.09 -8.85 -3.37
C GLN A 168 -16.20 -10.35 -3.06
N GLU A 169 -15.23 -11.15 -3.46
CA GLU A 169 -15.19 -12.58 -3.19
C GLU A 169 -15.08 -12.87 -1.68
N LEU A 170 -14.21 -12.15 -0.97
CA LEU A 170 -14.09 -12.26 0.49
C LEU A 170 -15.35 -11.82 1.23
N SER A 171 -16.04 -10.80 0.74
CA SER A 171 -17.29 -10.30 1.33
C SER A 171 -18.47 -11.24 1.09
N ALA A 172 -18.45 -11.98 0.00
CA ALA A 172 -19.50 -12.96 -0.33
C ALA A 172 -19.35 -14.30 0.42
N ALA A 173 -18.16 -14.57 0.96
CA ALA A 173 -17.83 -15.78 1.70
C ALA A 173 -18.13 -15.68 3.22
N ASN A 174 -18.49 -14.50 3.71
CA ASN A 174 -18.89 -14.21 5.09
C ASN A 174 -20.40 -13.98 5.19
#